data_78f0db6958b9d70cf3b04ae9c23d57cc
#
_entry.id   78f0db6958b9d70cf3b04ae9c23d57cc
#
_cell.length_a   1.000
_cell.length_b   1.000
_cell.length_c   1.000
_cell.angle_alpha   90.00
_cell.angle_beta   90.00
_cell.angle_gamma   90.00
#
_symmetry.space_group_name_H-M   'P 1'
#
loop_
_entity.id
_entity.type
_entity.pdbx_description
1 polymer ?
#
loop_
_entity_poly.entity_id
_entity_poly.type
_entity_poly.pdbx_seq_one_letter_code
_entity_poly.pdbx_strand_id
1 'polypeptide(L)'
;MIVLFTDFGTRDPYVGQLKARLAERAPGHPVVDLLHEVPDFNAHAGAHLLAALAPTFPLGSVFLAVVDPGVGTPRGAVAVQAGGRWFVGPDNGLLSVLAARHADSRMWRIVWQPEALAPTFHGRDLFAPIAAEIASGEFPTSKLQEVDALAVEFDAGDLARVIYIDHYGNAWTGLRAMPGDTRVSAAGGVFRYSECFGGVAKGEGLWFVNSVGLLELAVNRGSAAAVYGLEVGDPVRVQRPN
;
A
#
# COMPACT_ATOMS: atom_id res chain seq x y z
N MET A 1 -15.43 4.78 -7.76
CA MET A 1 -14.89 5.45 -6.54
C MET A 1 -13.40 5.65 -6.66
N ILE A 2 -12.86 6.66 -5.96
CA ILE A 2 -11.42 6.91 -5.89
C ILE A 2 -10.96 6.58 -4.47
N VAL A 3 -9.87 5.84 -4.33
CA VAL A 3 -9.35 5.34 -3.04
C VAL A 3 -7.97 5.97 -2.82
N LEU A 4 -7.77 6.60 -1.67
CA LEU A 4 -6.52 7.29 -1.34
C LEU A 4 -5.64 6.39 -0.47
N PHE A 5 -4.37 6.24 -0.87
CA PHE A 5 -3.35 5.49 -0.16
C PHE A 5 -2.04 6.27 -0.19
N THR A 6 -1.65 6.88 0.93
CA THR A 6 -0.51 7.82 0.99
C THR A 6 0.25 7.73 2.30
N ASP A 7 1.44 8.34 2.33
CA ASP A 7 2.23 8.64 3.53
C ASP A 7 2.10 10.12 3.98
N PHE A 8 1.02 10.80 3.60
CA PHE A 8 0.85 12.24 3.85
C PHE A 8 0.51 12.60 5.29
N GLY A 9 0.16 11.60 6.10
CA GLY A 9 -0.42 11.83 7.42
C GLY A 9 -1.83 12.41 7.37
N THR A 10 -2.47 12.49 8.53
CA THR A 10 -3.86 12.97 8.65
C THR A 10 -3.96 14.38 9.24
N ARG A 11 -2.86 14.96 9.71
CA ARG A 11 -2.83 16.26 10.41
C ARG A 11 -2.51 17.43 9.51
N ASP A 12 -1.85 17.17 8.39
CA ASP A 12 -1.37 18.19 7.45
C ASP A 12 -2.38 18.50 6.34
N PRO A 13 -2.23 19.63 5.64
CA PRO A 13 -3.21 20.08 4.63
C PRO A 13 -3.19 19.28 3.33
N TYR A 14 -2.29 18.32 3.16
CA TYR A 14 -2.05 17.64 1.87
C TYR A 14 -3.25 16.83 1.42
N VAL A 15 -3.84 16.02 2.31
CA VAL A 15 -5.02 15.19 2.01
C VAL A 15 -6.21 16.07 1.62
N GLY A 16 -6.44 17.17 2.34
CA GLY A 16 -7.52 18.10 2.03
C GLY A 16 -7.40 18.74 0.65
N GLN A 17 -6.19 19.17 0.26
CA GLN A 17 -5.92 19.72 -1.06
C GLN A 17 -6.06 18.67 -2.18
N LEU A 18 -5.63 17.43 -1.92
CA LEU A 18 -5.79 16.31 -2.84
C LEU A 18 -7.28 16.03 -3.09
N LYS A 19 -8.08 15.96 -2.04
CA LYS A 19 -9.55 15.74 -2.11
C LYS A 19 -10.26 16.88 -2.80
N ALA A 20 -9.86 18.12 -2.56
CA ALA A 20 -10.42 19.29 -3.28
C ALA A 20 -10.18 19.19 -4.80
N ARG A 21 -8.97 18.78 -5.21
CA ARG A 21 -8.66 18.56 -6.62
C ARG A 21 -9.50 17.44 -7.24
N LEU A 22 -9.69 16.34 -6.52
CA LEU A 22 -10.53 15.23 -6.98
C LEU A 22 -12.02 15.63 -7.07
N ALA A 23 -12.53 16.38 -6.10
CA ALA A 23 -13.91 16.89 -6.15
C ALA A 23 -14.17 17.84 -7.33
N GLU A 24 -13.16 18.64 -7.70
CA GLU A 24 -13.22 19.51 -8.89
C GLU A 24 -13.22 18.69 -10.19
N ARG A 25 -12.39 17.63 -10.29
CA ARG A 25 -12.14 16.91 -11.54
C ARG A 25 -13.04 15.70 -11.75
N ALA A 26 -13.54 15.10 -10.70
CA ALA A 26 -14.47 13.97 -10.74
C ALA A 26 -15.66 14.19 -9.80
N PRO A 27 -16.48 15.24 -10.04
CA PRO A 27 -17.64 15.54 -9.21
C PRO A 27 -18.59 14.34 -9.17
N GLY A 28 -19.09 14.00 -7.98
CA GLY A 28 -20.02 12.87 -7.80
C GLY A 28 -19.34 11.51 -7.63
N HIS A 29 -18.02 11.41 -7.74
CA HIS A 29 -17.30 10.18 -7.44
C HIS A 29 -16.93 10.14 -5.96
N PRO A 30 -17.33 9.09 -5.20
CA PRO A 30 -16.91 8.93 -3.81
C PRO A 30 -15.38 8.85 -3.72
N VAL A 31 -14.82 9.62 -2.77
CA VAL A 31 -13.40 9.58 -2.40
C VAL A 31 -13.29 8.93 -1.03
N VAL A 32 -12.54 7.82 -0.94
CA VAL A 32 -12.37 7.02 0.29
C VAL A 32 -10.93 7.14 0.76
N ASP A 33 -10.75 7.55 2.00
CA ASP A 33 -9.46 7.51 2.67
C ASP A 33 -9.20 6.07 3.15
N LEU A 34 -8.34 5.35 2.45
CA LEU A 34 -7.94 4.01 2.88
C LEU A 34 -6.87 4.11 3.96
N LEU A 35 -5.80 4.81 3.67
CA LEU A 35 -4.68 4.98 4.59
C LEU A 35 -3.86 6.21 4.20
N HIS A 36 -3.52 7.05 5.18
CA HIS A 36 -2.61 8.19 5.03
C HIS A 36 -1.37 8.08 5.92
N GLU A 37 -1.25 6.97 6.63
CA GLU A 37 -0.15 6.61 7.52
C GLU A 37 0.64 5.40 6.96
N VAL A 38 0.76 5.30 5.62
CA VAL A 38 1.72 4.36 5.02
C VAL A 38 3.10 4.72 5.53
N PRO A 39 3.98 3.75 5.88
CA PRO A 39 5.30 4.07 6.42
C PRO A 39 6.03 5.10 5.57
N ASP A 40 6.47 6.18 6.21
CA ASP A 40 7.05 7.37 5.57
C ASP A 40 8.20 6.99 4.65
N PHE A 41 8.16 7.48 3.42
CA PHE A 41 9.20 7.28 2.40
C PHE A 41 9.48 5.82 2.02
N ASN A 42 8.67 4.88 2.49
CA ASN A 42 8.90 3.44 2.31
C ASN A 42 7.98 2.84 1.22
N ALA A 43 8.32 3.10 -0.05
CA ALA A 43 7.56 2.57 -1.18
C ALA A 43 7.54 1.02 -1.20
N HIS A 44 8.59 0.34 -0.69
CA HIS A 44 8.64 -1.12 -0.67
C HIS A 44 7.62 -1.72 0.30
N ALA A 45 7.57 -1.24 1.54
CA ALA A 45 6.53 -1.65 2.49
C ALA A 45 5.13 -1.29 1.97
N GLY A 46 4.96 -0.06 1.43
CA GLY A 46 3.73 0.40 0.80
C GLY A 46 3.25 -0.48 -0.34
N ALA A 47 4.15 -1.00 -1.18
CA ALA A 47 3.81 -1.86 -2.30
C ALA A 47 3.17 -3.20 -1.86
N HIS A 48 3.74 -3.85 -0.85
CA HIS A 48 3.17 -5.08 -0.29
C HIS A 48 1.85 -4.83 0.45
N LEU A 49 1.77 -3.71 1.18
CA LEU A 49 0.57 -3.31 1.90
C LEU A 49 -0.58 -2.98 0.93
N LEU A 50 -0.31 -2.20 -0.12
CA LEU A 50 -1.29 -1.88 -1.16
C LEU A 50 -1.79 -3.13 -1.88
N ALA A 51 -0.88 -4.05 -2.24
CA ALA A 51 -1.24 -5.30 -2.90
C ALA A 51 -2.15 -6.21 -2.04
N ALA A 52 -2.05 -6.14 -0.71
CA ALA A 52 -2.92 -6.86 0.20
C ALA A 52 -4.27 -6.16 0.41
N LEU A 53 -4.29 -4.83 0.47
CA LEU A 53 -5.49 -4.04 0.75
C LEU A 53 -6.40 -3.88 -0.49
N ALA A 54 -5.84 -3.72 -1.68
CA ALA A 54 -6.59 -3.43 -2.90
C ALA A 54 -7.71 -4.44 -3.21
N PRO A 55 -7.55 -5.76 -3.01
CA PRO A 55 -8.62 -6.74 -3.27
C PRO A 55 -9.89 -6.55 -2.43
N THR A 56 -9.83 -5.84 -1.31
CA THR A 56 -10.99 -5.57 -0.45
C THR A 56 -11.94 -4.52 -1.02
N PHE A 57 -11.54 -3.81 -2.07
CA PHE A 57 -12.35 -2.78 -2.74
C PHE A 57 -13.06 -3.34 -3.98
N PRO A 58 -14.19 -2.74 -4.39
CA PRO A 58 -14.91 -3.15 -5.60
C PRO A 58 -14.06 -3.08 -6.87
N LEU A 59 -14.38 -3.92 -7.85
CA LEU A 59 -13.84 -3.80 -9.21
C LEU A 59 -14.18 -2.42 -9.79
N GLY A 60 -13.31 -1.88 -10.63
CA GLY A 60 -13.43 -0.54 -11.19
C GLY A 60 -13.02 0.58 -10.24
N SER A 61 -12.61 0.29 -9.00
CA SER A 61 -12.02 1.31 -8.12
C SER A 61 -10.72 1.85 -8.69
N VAL A 62 -10.48 3.16 -8.49
CA VAL A 62 -9.25 3.84 -8.90
C VAL A 62 -8.48 4.23 -7.65
N PHE A 63 -7.31 3.65 -7.46
CA PHE A 63 -6.42 3.98 -6.35
C PHE A 63 -5.48 5.12 -6.74
N LEU A 64 -5.48 6.18 -5.97
CA LEU A 64 -4.46 7.21 -5.99
C LEU A 64 -3.47 6.88 -4.88
N ALA A 65 -2.35 6.26 -5.27
CA ALA A 65 -1.35 5.72 -4.33
C ALA A 65 -0.07 6.57 -4.42
N VAL A 66 0.30 7.24 -3.33
CA VAL A 66 1.45 8.14 -3.30
C VAL A 66 2.27 7.93 -2.02
N VAL A 67 3.43 7.32 -2.18
CA VAL A 67 4.57 7.31 -1.28
C VAL A 67 5.76 7.69 -2.14
N ASP A 68 6.18 8.95 -2.09
CA ASP A 68 7.01 9.53 -3.15
C ASP A 68 8.18 10.38 -2.64
N PRO A 69 9.23 9.75 -2.09
CA PRO A 69 10.44 10.47 -1.70
C PRO A 69 11.19 11.10 -2.88
N GLY A 70 10.84 10.71 -4.11
CA GLY A 70 11.43 11.22 -5.35
C GLY A 70 10.62 12.33 -6.03
N VAL A 71 9.62 12.92 -5.36
CA VAL A 71 8.81 14.00 -5.95
C VAL A 71 9.71 15.17 -6.42
N GLY A 72 9.43 15.70 -7.62
CA GLY A 72 10.22 16.80 -8.21
C GLY A 72 11.54 16.40 -8.85
N THR A 73 11.92 15.12 -8.82
CA THR A 73 13.06 14.56 -9.56
C THR A 73 12.62 14.02 -10.93
N PRO A 74 13.55 13.55 -11.81
CA PRO A 74 13.20 12.88 -13.06
C PRO A 74 12.45 11.54 -12.94
N ARG A 75 12.07 11.10 -11.73
CA ARG A 75 11.25 9.91 -11.47
C ARG A 75 9.98 9.94 -12.32
N GLY A 76 9.70 8.83 -13.01
CA GLY A 76 8.49 8.63 -13.83
C GLY A 76 7.19 8.66 -13.02
N ALA A 77 6.09 8.76 -13.72
CA ALA A 77 4.73 8.67 -13.21
C ALA A 77 3.97 7.60 -14.01
N VAL A 78 3.14 6.79 -13.36
CA VAL A 78 2.53 5.61 -13.99
C VAL A 78 1.06 5.45 -13.61
N ALA A 79 0.31 4.84 -14.52
CA ALA A 79 -0.98 4.24 -14.27
C ALA A 79 -0.86 2.73 -14.51
N VAL A 80 -1.46 1.94 -13.64
CA VAL A 80 -1.47 0.46 -13.73
C VAL A 80 -2.92 -0.01 -13.66
N GLN A 81 -3.30 -0.92 -14.54
CA GLN A 81 -4.54 -1.69 -14.44
C GLN A 81 -4.20 -3.10 -14.02
N ALA A 82 -4.74 -3.58 -12.91
CA ALA A 82 -4.47 -4.92 -12.40
C ALA A 82 -5.64 -5.42 -11.57
N GLY A 83 -6.01 -6.71 -11.70
CA GLY A 83 -7.10 -7.31 -10.94
C GLY A 83 -8.43 -6.55 -11.04
N GLY A 84 -8.73 -5.99 -12.21
CA GLY A 84 -9.95 -5.22 -12.47
C GLY A 84 -10.02 -3.84 -11.78
N ARG A 85 -8.91 -3.29 -11.31
CA ARG A 85 -8.80 -1.97 -10.66
C ARG A 85 -7.72 -1.13 -11.32
N TRP A 86 -7.75 0.18 -11.06
CA TRP A 86 -6.75 1.12 -11.55
C TRP A 86 -5.92 1.68 -10.40
N PHE A 87 -4.66 1.95 -10.67
CA PHE A 87 -3.70 2.50 -9.72
C PHE A 87 -2.90 3.60 -10.40
N VAL A 88 -2.83 4.78 -9.78
CA VAL A 88 -2.11 5.94 -10.30
C VAL A 88 -1.13 6.42 -9.25
N GLY A 89 0.14 6.60 -9.61
CA GLY A 89 1.18 7.00 -8.67
C GLY A 89 2.57 7.14 -9.28
N PRO A 90 3.60 7.25 -8.42
CA PRO A 90 4.99 7.33 -8.83
C PRO A 90 5.52 6.00 -9.38
N ASP A 91 6.41 6.07 -10.36
CA ASP A 91 7.16 4.92 -10.90
C ASP A 91 8.42 4.67 -10.06
N ASN A 92 8.22 4.30 -8.80
CA ASN A 92 9.26 4.07 -7.79
C ASN A 92 9.13 2.71 -7.10
N GLY A 93 8.39 1.79 -7.71
CA GLY A 93 8.15 0.45 -7.19
C GLY A 93 6.86 0.30 -6.36
N LEU A 94 6.21 1.39 -5.94
CA LEU A 94 4.97 1.33 -5.13
C LEU A 94 3.88 0.47 -5.77
N LEU A 95 3.74 0.51 -7.09
CA LEU A 95 2.73 -0.24 -7.84
C LEU A 95 3.25 -1.57 -8.40
N SER A 96 4.53 -1.91 -8.21
CA SER A 96 5.16 -3.04 -8.89
C SER A 96 4.69 -4.40 -8.37
N VAL A 97 4.53 -4.55 -7.05
CA VAL A 97 4.12 -5.81 -6.42
C VAL A 97 2.71 -6.22 -6.85
N LEU A 98 1.76 -5.27 -6.87
CA LEU A 98 0.41 -5.56 -7.35
C LEU A 98 0.39 -5.85 -8.86
N ALA A 99 1.18 -5.14 -9.66
CA ALA A 99 1.29 -5.39 -11.10
C ALA A 99 1.82 -6.80 -11.37
N ALA A 100 2.88 -7.21 -10.70
CA ALA A 100 3.49 -8.53 -10.88
C ALA A 100 2.62 -9.69 -10.35
N ARG A 101 1.73 -9.43 -9.37
CA ARG A 101 0.80 -10.45 -8.84
C ARG A 101 -0.42 -10.70 -9.73
N HIS A 102 -0.64 -9.90 -10.76
CA HIS A 102 -1.78 -10.00 -11.66
C HIS A 102 -1.32 -10.24 -13.11
N ALA A 103 -1.60 -11.42 -13.65
CA ALA A 103 -1.19 -11.78 -15.02
C ALA A 103 -1.88 -10.93 -16.10
N ASP A 104 -3.00 -10.28 -15.78
CA ASP A 104 -3.77 -9.38 -16.62
C ASP A 104 -3.33 -7.91 -16.49
N SER A 105 -2.22 -7.63 -15.80
CA SER A 105 -1.77 -6.27 -15.57
C SER A 105 -1.34 -5.59 -16.87
N ARG A 106 -1.73 -4.32 -17.00
CA ARG A 106 -1.29 -3.41 -18.05
C ARG A 106 -0.77 -2.13 -17.42
N MET A 107 0.25 -1.55 -18.02
CA MET A 107 0.97 -0.42 -17.44
C MET A 107 1.13 0.70 -18.45
N TRP A 108 1.03 1.93 -17.98
CA TRP A 108 1.21 3.13 -18.80
C TRP A 108 2.07 4.14 -18.08
N ARG A 109 3.03 4.70 -18.79
CA ARG A 109 3.74 5.91 -18.36
C ARG A 109 2.81 7.11 -18.56
N ILE A 110 2.72 7.97 -17.58
CA ILE A 110 2.08 9.28 -17.69
C ILE A 110 3.07 10.21 -18.38
N VAL A 111 2.75 10.62 -19.62
CA VAL A 111 3.60 11.50 -20.46
C VAL A 111 3.11 12.95 -20.45
N TRP A 112 1.97 13.19 -19.83
CA TRP A 112 1.38 14.54 -19.69
C TRP A 112 1.95 15.25 -18.48
N GLN A 113 2.12 16.57 -18.63
CA GLN A 113 2.41 17.48 -17.53
C GLN A 113 1.42 18.64 -17.55
N PRO A 114 0.84 19.05 -16.42
CA PRO A 114 -0.01 20.25 -16.36
C PRO A 114 0.84 21.52 -16.53
N GLU A 115 0.20 22.60 -17.01
CA GLU A 115 0.87 23.92 -17.13
C GLU A 115 1.40 24.42 -15.78
N ALA A 116 0.65 24.18 -14.70
CA ALA A 116 1.05 24.51 -13.34
C ALA A 116 1.27 23.23 -12.54
N LEU A 117 2.51 22.81 -12.41
CA LEU A 117 2.93 21.65 -11.62
C LEU A 117 3.78 22.13 -10.44
N ALA A 118 3.29 21.97 -9.21
CA ALA A 118 4.10 22.18 -8.03
C ALA A 118 5.18 21.09 -7.94
N PRO A 119 6.47 21.43 -7.92
CA PRO A 119 7.54 20.43 -7.89
C PRO A 119 7.47 19.47 -6.71
N THR A 120 6.83 19.89 -5.61
CA THR A 120 6.73 19.11 -4.38
C THR A 120 5.36 18.50 -4.14
N PHE A 121 4.39 18.61 -5.11
CA PHE A 121 3.06 18.07 -4.91
C PHE A 121 2.46 17.45 -6.17
N HIS A 122 3.17 16.48 -6.75
CA HIS A 122 2.69 15.72 -7.90
C HIS A 122 1.39 14.93 -7.58
N GLY A 123 1.16 14.55 -6.34
CA GLY A 123 -0.10 13.92 -5.89
C GLY A 123 -1.33 14.71 -6.32
N ARG A 124 -1.33 16.03 -6.03
CA ARG A 124 -2.43 16.94 -6.35
C ARG A 124 -2.48 17.34 -7.83
N ASP A 125 -1.33 17.66 -8.42
CA ASP A 125 -1.29 18.35 -9.71
C ASP A 125 -1.12 17.41 -10.91
N LEU A 126 -0.54 16.22 -10.70
CA LEU A 126 -0.30 15.23 -11.75
C LEU A 126 -1.15 13.97 -11.58
N PHE A 127 -1.11 13.32 -10.41
CA PHE A 127 -1.76 12.03 -10.23
C PHE A 127 -3.28 12.16 -10.04
N ALA A 128 -3.76 13.16 -9.28
CA ALA A 128 -5.19 13.33 -9.05
C ALA A 128 -5.99 13.61 -10.34
N PRO A 129 -5.55 14.46 -11.28
CA PRO A 129 -6.22 14.64 -12.56
C PRO A 129 -6.35 13.34 -13.36
N ILE A 130 -5.28 12.55 -13.47
CA ILE A 130 -5.30 11.26 -14.19
C ILE A 130 -6.24 10.26 -13.51
N ALA A 131 -6.19 10.15 -12.19
CA ALA A 131 -7.08 9.28 -11.43
C ALA A 131 -8.56 9.69 -11.60
N ALA A 132 -8.84 10.98 -11.64
CA ALA A 132 -10.19 11.53 -11.86
C ALA A 132 -10.72 11.20 -13.25
N GLU A 133 -9.93 11.37 -14.31
CA GLU A 133 -10.32 11.03 -15.69
C GLU A 133 -10.63 9.54 -15.81
N ILE A 134 -9.76 8.67 -15.29
CA ILE A 134 -9.98 7.22 -15.28
C ILE A 134 -11.25 6.87 -14.50
N ALA A 135 -11.49 7.48 -13.34
CA ALA A 135 -12.67 7.22 -12.51
C ALA A 135 -13.97 7.65 -13.20
N SER A 136 -13.92 8.70 -14.02
CA SER A 136 -15.04 9.18 -14.82
C SER A 136 -15.32 8.36 -16.09
N GLY A 137 -14.50 7.30 -16.32
CA GLY A 137 -14.63 6.46 -17.52
C GLY A 137 -13.97 7.05 -18.76
N GLU A 138 -13.24 8.14 -18.62
CA GLU A 138 -12.49 8.78 -19.69
C GLU A 138 -11.04 8.28 -19.67
N PHE A 139 -10.72 7.30 -20.52
CA PHE A 139 -9.33 6.84 -20.60
C PHE A 139 -8.47 7.92 -21.29
N PRO A 140 -7.46 8.49 -20.59
CA PRO A 140 -6.71 9.64 -21.08
C PRO A 140 -5.64 9.26 -22.11
N THR A 141 -6.03 8.80 -23.28
CA THR A 141 -5.18 8.22 -24.34
C THR A 141 -4.02 9.13 -24.74
N SER A 142 -4.25 10.45 -24.80
CA SER A 142 -3.20 11.42 -25.16
C SER A 142 -2.18 11.68 -24.03
N LYS A 143 -2.48 11.24 -22.81
CA LYS A 143 -1.67 11.48 -21.61
C LYS A 143 -0.90 10.24 -21.15
N LEU A 144 -1.26 9.06 -21.69
CA LEU A 144 -0.74 7.77 -21.29
C LEU A 144 -0.06 7.07 -22.46
N GLN A 145 1.14 6.57 -22.23
CA GLN A 145 1.88 5.71 -23.17
C GLN A 145 2.02 4.33 -22.56
N GLU A 146 1.51 3.30 -23.21
CA GLU A 146 1.65 1.91 -22.76
C GLU A 146 3.12 1.50 -22.71
N VAL A 147 3.49 0.75 -21.67
CA VAL A 147 4.85 0.25 -21.42
C VAL A 147 4.79 -1.22 -20.99
N ASP A 148 5.87 -1.95 -21.25
CA ASP A 148 5.97 -3.38 -20.92
C ASP A 148 6.49 -3.62 -19.49
N ALA A 149 7.13 -2.63 -18.87
CA ALA A 149 7.71 -2.73 -17.53
C ALA A 149 7.69 -1.38 -16.80
N LEU A 150 7.70 -1.43 -15.46
CA LEU A 150 7.92 -0.28 -14.59
C LEU A 150 9.41 0.00 -14.47
N ALA A 151 9.79 1.26 -14.18
CA ALA A 151 11.19 1.63 -14.00
C ALA A 151 11.81 1.02 -12.73
N VAL A 152 11.00 0.81 -11.69
CA VAL A 152 11.42 0.17 -10.44
C VAL A 152 10.46 -0.97 -10.13
N GLU A 153 11.02 -2.17 -9.94
CA GLU A 153 10.25 -3.37 -9.62
C GLU A 153 10.80 -4.01 -8.34
N PHE A 154 9.91 -4.27 -7.39
CA PHE A 154 10.20 -5.06 -6.19
C PHE A 154 9.82 -6.52 -6.40
N ASP A 155 10.47 -7.42 -5.67
CA ASP A 155 10.07 -8.82 -5.63
C ASP A 155 8.60 -8.93 -5.15
N ALA A 156 7.77 -9.57 -5.96
CA ALA A 156 6.35 -9.77 -5.67
C ALA A 156 6.08 -11.00 -4.76
N GLY A 157 7.10 -11.73 -4.37
CA GLY A 157 7.02 -12.81 -3.39
C GLY A 157 6.61 -12.32 -1.99
N ASP A 158 6.86 -13.16 -1.01
CA ASP A 158 6.62 -12.80 0.40
C ASP A 158 7.77 -11.96 0.94
N LEU A 159 7.46 -10.84 1.58
CA LEU A 159 8.44 -9.99 2.24
C LEU A 159 8.49 -10.33 3.74
N ALA A 160 9.55 -11.02 4.16
CA ALA A 160 9.75 -11.45 5.55
C ALA A 160 10.22 -10.28 6.45
N ARG A 161 9.44 -9.20 6.46
CA ARG A 161 9.66 -8.00 7.26
C ARG A 161 8.35 -7.44 7.79
N VAL A 162 8.42 -6.68 8.88
CA VAL A 162 7.33 -5.80 9.31
C VAL A 162 7.15 -4.69 8.27
N ILE A 163 5.93 -4.54 7.74
CA ILE A 163 5.60 -3.54 6.71
C ILE A 163 4.68 -2.44 7.22
N TYR A 164 3.99 -2.66 8.34
CA TYR A 164 3.08 -1.69 8.93
C TYR A 164 2.86 -2.00 10.42
N ILE A 165 2.69 -0.99 11.23
CA ILE A 165 2.26 -1.12 12.63
C ILE A 165 0.95 -0.38 12.78
N ASP A 166 -0.09 -1.10 13.20
CA ASP A 166 -1.42 -0.53 13.34
C ASP A 166 -1.59 0.31 14.62
N HIS A 167 -2.75 0.95 14.76
CA HIS A 167 -3.09 1.77 15.92
C HIS A 167 -2.96 1.02 17.27
N TYR A 168 -3.20 -0.28 17.29
CA TYR A 168 -3.08 -1.11 18.49
C TYR A 168 -1.63 -1.53 18.78
N GLY A 169 -0.72 -1.27 17.85
CA GLY A 169 0.66 -1.72 17.91
C GLY A 169 0.86 -3.16 17.47
N ASN A 170 -0.08 -3.73 16.68
CA ASN A 170 0.15 -4.99 16.00
C ASN A 170 1.04 -4.76 14.78
N ALA A 171 1.96 -5.68 14.52
CA ALA A 171 2.90 -5.57 13.42
C ALA A 171 2.47 -6.46 12.25
N TRP A 172 2.04 -5.84 11.15
CA TRP A 172 1.71 -6.51 9.90
C TRP A 172 3.00 -6.80 9.13
N THR A 173 3.10 -7.98 8.59
CA THR A 173 4.27 -8.40 7.82
C THR A 173 3.93 -8.50 6.33
N GLY A 174 4.94 -8.52 5.46
CA GLY A 174 4.74 -8.82 4.05
C GLY A 174 4.62 -10.32 3.74
N LEU A 175 4.51 -11.16 4.77
CA LEU A 175 4.27 -12.59 4.65
C LEU A 175 2.77 -12.87 4.50
N ARG A 176 2.42 -13.76 3.57
CA ARG A 176 1.04 -14.23 3.39
C ARG A 176 0.78 -15.46 4.26
N ALA A 177 -0.45 -16.00 4.17
CA ALA A 177 -0.90 -17.15 4.95
C ALA A 177 0.09 -18.33 4.89
N MET A 178 0.34 -18.93 6.06
CA MET A 178 1.18 -20.11 6.20
C MET A 178 0.60 -21.08 7.24
N PRO A 179 1.08 -22.35 7.29
CA PRO A 179 0.60 -23.35 8.25
C PRO A 179 0.70 -22.86 9.70
N GLY A 180 -0.30 -23.21 10.53
CA GLY A 180 -0.40 -22.76 11.92
C GLY A 180 0.66 -23.37 12.87
N ASP A 181 1.35 -24.43 12.47
CA ASP A 181 2.47 -25.03 13.19
C ASP A 181 3.81 -24.32 12.92
N THR A 182 3.80 -23.30 12.07
CA THR A 182 4.97 -22.48 11.77
C THR A 182 5.41 -21.67 12.99
N ARG A 183 6.70 -21.72 13.33
CA ARG A 183 7.30 -20.83 14.32
C ARG A 183 7.65 -19.49 13.69
N VAL A 184 7.17 -18.42 14.30
CA VAL A 184 7.45 -17.05 13.86
C VAL A 184 8.18 -16.29 14.96
N SER A 185 9.25 -15.58 14.61
CA SER A 185 9.99 -14.73 15.55
C SER A 185 10.41 -13.41 14.90
N ALA A 186 10.42 -12.34 15.69
CA ALA A 186 10.86 -11.02 15.30
C ALA A 186 11.35 -10.26 16.55
N ALA A 187 12.37 -9.42 16.43
CA ALA A 187 12.93 -8.59 17.51
C ALA A 187 13.17 -9.35 18.83
N GLY A 188 13.61 -10.61 18.75
CA GLY A 188 13.85 -11.47 19.91
C GLY A 188 12.59 -12.12 20.52
N GLY A 189 11.39 -11.72 20.10
CA GLY A 189 10.14 -12.36 20.50
C GLY A 189 9.84 -13.62 19.68
N VAL A 190 9.12 -14.57 20.31
CA VAL A 190 8.57 -15.76 19.64
C VAL A 190 7.06 -15.71 19.75
N PHE A 191 6.39 -15.85 18.60
CA PHE A 191 4.95 -15.74 18.46
C PHE A 191 4.36 -17.10 18.11
N ARG A 192 3.32 -17.52 18.85
CA ARG A 192 2.59 -18.75 18.59
C ARG A 192 1.42 -18.46 17.66
N TYR A 193 1.07 -19.44 16.85
CA TYR A 193 -0.17 -19.36 16.08
C TYR A 193 -1.40 -19.38 17.00
N SER A 194 -2.33 -18.49 16.69
CA SER A 194 -3.68 -18.53 17.25
C SER A 194 -4.64 -17.90 16.24
N GLU A 195 -5.81 -18.48 16.02
CA GLU A 195 -6.81 -17.93 15.12
C GLU A 195 -7.35 -16.56 15.59
N CYS A 196 -7.26 -16.27 16.88
CA CYS A 196 -7.74 -15.03 17.46
C CYS A 196 -6.99 -14.69 18.77
N PHE A 197 -7.13 -13.46 19.22
CA PHE A 197 -6.51 -12.96 20.46
C PHE A 197 -6.85 -13.80 21.70
N GLY A 198 -8.07 -14.34 21.79
CA GLY A 198 -8.53 -15.13 22.92
C GLY A 198 -7.90 -16.52 23.06
N GLY A 199 -7.16 -16.98 22.07
CA GLY A 199 -6.47 -18.29 22.11
C GLY A 199 -5.16 -18.29 22.89
N VAL A 200 -4.70 -17.12 23.35
CA VAL A 200 -3.52 -16.98 24.23
C VAL A 200 -3.86 -16.15 25.48
N ALA A 201 -3.06 -16.27 26.52
CA ALA A 201 -3.28 -15.50 27.74
C ALA A 201 -3.03 -14.00 27.53
N LYS A 202 -3.59 -13.17 28.41
CA LYS A 202 -3.35 -11.71 28.40
C LYS A 202 -1.85 -11.42 28.51
N GLY A 203 -1.32 -10.60 27.62
CA GLY A 203 0.08 -10.21 27.53
C GLY A 203 0.96 -11.17 26.76
N GLU A 204 0.44 -12.31 26.29
CA GLU A 204 1.19 -13.24 25.44
C GLU A 204 1.18 -12.81 23.96
N GLY A 205 2.32 -13.07 23.29
CA GLY A 205 2.50 -12.86 21.85
C GLY A 205 1.86 -13.96 21.03
N LEU A 206 1.20 -13.56 19.94
CA LEU A 206 0.61 -14.47 18.96
C LEU A 206 0.86 -13.96 17.56
N TRP A 207 0.75 -14.87 16.59
CA TRP A 207 0.61 -14.51 15.20
C TRP A 207 -0.67 -15.14 14.61
N PHE A 208 -1.26 -14.47 13.68
CA PHE A 208 -2.44 -14.94 12.91
C PHE A 208 -2.41 -14.38 11.49
N VAL A 209 -3.31 -14.87 10.65
CA VAL A 209 -3.53 -14.31 9.32
C VAL A 209 -4.66 -13.29 9.47
N ASN A 210 -4.37 -12.02 9.17
CA ASN A 210 -5.33 -10.94 9.31
C ASN A 210 -6.37 -10.91 8.18
N SER A 211 -7.31 -9.98 8.26
CA SER A 211 -8.45 -9.85 7.33
C SER A 211 -8.08 -9.57 5.88
N VAL A 212 -6.82 -9.23 5.60
CA VAL A 212 -6.31 -8.98 4.25
C VAL A 212 -5.29 -10.04 3.80
N GLY A 213 -5.20 -11.15 4.55
CA GLY A 213 -4.38 -12.30 4.19
C GLY A 213 -2.89 -12.20 4.54
N LEU A 214 -2.50 -11.22 5.34
CA LEU A 214 -1.11 -11.06 5.81
C LEU A 214 -0.93 -11.68 7.20
N LEU A 215 0.27 -12.20 7.47
CA LEU A 215 0.68 -12.59 8.80
C LEU A 215 0.86 -11.34 9.67
N GLU A 216 0.21 -11.34 10.82
CA GLU A 216 0.22 -10.26 11.79
C GLU A 216 0.76 -10.76 13.14
N LEU A 217 1.67 -9.99 13.74
CA LEU A 217 2.23 -10.22 15.07
C LEU A 217 1.50 -9.32 16.07
N ALA A 218 0.96 -9.91 17.12
CA ALA A 218 0.16 -9.20 18.11
C ALA A 218 0.46 -9.65 19.54
N VAL A 219 -0.04 -8.87 20.50
CA VAL A 219 -0.07 -9.23 21.92
C VAL A 219 -1.51 -9.15 22.40
N ASN A 220 -2.00 -10.22 23.05
CA ASN A 220 -3.37 -10.20 23.57
C ASN A 220 -3.54 -9.10 24.64
N ARG A 221 -4.38 -8.10 24.33
CA ARG A 221 -4.63 -6.88 25.13
C ARG A 221 -3.38 -6.05 25.39
N GLY A 222 -2.46 -5.99 24.41
CA GLY A 222 -1.24 -5.21 24.48
C GLY A 222 -0.74 -4.82 23.09
N SER A 223 0.30 -4.02 23.05
CA SER A 223 0.99 -3.62 21.82
C SER A 223 2.20 -4.51 21.58
N ALA A 224 2.21 -5.25 20.48
CA ALA A 224 3.37 -6.07 20.10
C ALA A 224 4.60 -5.17 19.82
N ALA A 225 4.39 -4.03 19.18
CA ALA A 225 5.44 -3.05 18.93
C ALA A 225 6.10 -2.56 20.22
N ALA A 226 5.30 -2.20 21.24
CA ALA A 226 5.85 -1.73 22.52
C ALA A 226 6.52 -2.85 23.33
N VAL A 227 5.93 -4.05 23.38
CA VAL A 227 6.44 -5.17 24.18
C VAL A 227 7.75 -5.72 23.64
N TYR A 228 7.87 -5.83 22.31
CA TYR A 228 9.03 -6.45 21.65
C TYR A 228 9.95 -5.44 20.96
N GLY A 229 9.62 -4.14 20.99
CA GLY A 229 10.38 -3.11 20.28
C GLY A 229 10.34 -3.28 18.77
N LEU A 230 9.18 -3.71 18.21
CA LEU A 230 9.05 -3.91 16.77
C LEU A 230 8.93 -2.58 16.04
N GLU A 231 9.66 -2.47 14.93
CA GLU A 231 9.62 -1.33 14.03
C GLU A 231 9.37 -1.78 12.58
N VAL A 232 8.88 -0.86 11.75
CA VAL A 232 8.76 -1.13 10.30
C VAL A 232 10.14 -1.40 9.70
N GLY A 233 10.25 -2.49 8.93
CA GLY A 233 11.52 -2.94 8.36
C GLY A 233 12.18 -4.08 9.14
N ASP A 234 11.76 -4.36 10.36
CA ASP A 234 12.32 -5.46 11.16
C ASP A 234 12.16 -6.81 10.46
N PRO A 235 13.21 -7.64 10.49
CA PRO A 235 13.16 -8.96 9.88
C PRO A 235 12.26 -9.91 10.69
N VAL A 236 11.43 -10.65 9.97
CA VAL A 236 10.58 -11.72 10.52
C VAL A 236 11.16 -13.06 10.10
N ARG A 237 11.46 -13.91 11.06
CA ARG A 237 11.99 -15.25 10.82
C ARG A 237 10.88 -16.28 10.92
N VAL A 238 10.83 -17.14 9.93
CA VAL A 238 9.86 -18.22 9.81
C VAL A 238 10.59 -19.55 9.81
N GLN A 239 10.21 -20.43 10.70
CA GLN A 239 10.73 -21.82 10.76
C GLN A 239 9.54 -22.76 10.56
N ARG A 240 9.52 -23.44 9.43
CA ARG A 240 8.56 -24.52 9.21
C ARG A 240 8.95 -25.74 10.02
N PRO A 241 8.00 -26.49 10.59
CA PRO A 241 8.31 -27.79 11.16
C PRO A 241 8.84 -28.71 10.05
N ASN A 242 9.78 -29.59 10.43
CA ASN A 242 10.33 -30.61 9.53
C ASN A 242 9.29 -31.66 9.18
#